data_c796692edb7d4140fc608c2e3a68177a
#
_entry.id   c796692edb7d4140fc608c2e3a68177a
#
_cell.length_a   1.000
_cell.length_b   1.000
_cell.length_c   1.000
_cell.angle_alpha   90.00
_cell.angle_beta   90.00
_cell.angle_gamma   90.00
#
_symmetry.space_group_name_H-M   'P 1'
#
loop_
_entity.id
_entity.type
_entity.pdbx_description
1 polymer ?
#
loop_
_entity_poly.entity_id
_entity_poly.type
_entity_poly.pdbx_seq_one_letter_code
_entity_poly.pdbx_strand_id
1 'polypeptide(L)'
;MQLSRLEFEDRYAKNDLRIALIGMSNIGKSFTGQRLAQSFNFNLLEVDKIIWENLGKGSMADFAAWQGQPYSKGYAEREAKSITLETEATDAALAQNNGNTILDTTGSVIYTSRETQERLGKDWYVVHISATDKDIERLKAQYFENPKPLIWRSHFNQTKNESDKDAVLRCYPDLLASRALDYAKLADKEISSNIILNPEVSIQDIFERLKPTL
;
A
#
# COMPACT_ATOMS: atom_id res chain seq x y z
N MET A 1 14.21 -1.16 6.83
CA MET A 1 15.16 -1.28 7.99
C MET A 1 15.21 -2.73 8.41
N GLN A 2 16.30 -3.41 8.14
CA GLN A 2 16.44 -4.81 8.59
C GLN A 2 16.63 -4.84 10.11
N LEU A 3 15.74 -5.57 10.80
CA LEU A 3 15.81 -5.79 12.24
C LEU A 3 16.03 -7.29 12.52
N SER A 4 16.79 -7.60 13.54
CA SER A 4 16.73 -8.89 14.21
C SER A 4 15.45 -8.98 15.06
N ARG A 5 15.05 -10.18 15.45
CA ARG A 5 13.90 -10.38 16.34
C ARG A 5 14.08 -9.66 17.68
N LEU A 6 15.27 -9.68 18.25
CA LEU A 6 15.57 -9.00 19.50
C LEU A 6 15.45 -7.48 19.37
N GLU A 7 15.95 -6.90 18.28
CA GLU A 7 15.80 -5.45 18.01
C GLU A 7 14.35 -5.05 17.81
N PHE A 8 13.57 -5.86 17.13
CA PHE A 8 12.12 -5.63 16.95
C PHE A 8 11.40 -5.59 18.31
N GLU A 9 11.66 -6.57 19.17
CA GLU A 9 11.05 -6.69 20.50
C GLU A 9 11.54 -5.56 21.43
N ASP A 10 12.81 -5.21 21.40
CA ASP A 10 13.38 -4.11 22.17
C ASP A 10 12.78 -2.75 21.76
N ARG A 11 12.68 -2.47 20.46
CA ARG A 11 12.02 -1.25 19.97
C ARG A 11 10.55 -1.20 20.37
N TYR A 12 9.84 -2.32 20.26
CA TYR A 12 8.44 -2.39 20.69
C TYR A 12 8.30 -2.08 22.18
N ALA A 13 9.15 -2.67 23.03
CA ALA A 13 9.13 -2.44 24.48
C ALA A 13 9.51 -0.99 24.85
N LYS A 14 10.37 -0.35 24.06
CA LYS A 14 10.78 1.06 24.24
C LYS A 14 9.81 2.06 23.62
N ASN A 15 8.70 1.60 23.06
CA ASN A 15 7.74 2.44 22.34
C ASN A 15 8.36 3.22 21.16
N ASP A 16 9.23 2.57 20.37
CA ASP A 16 9.95 3.13 19.22
C ASP A 16 9.89 2.22 17.97
N LEU A 17 8.96 1.27 17.93
CA LEU A 17 8.80 0.38 16.79
C LEU A 17 7.90 1.03 15.73
N ARG A 18 8.42 1.16 14.51
CA ARG A 18 7.71 1.72 13.36
C ARG A 18 7.56 0.66 12.29
N ILE A 19 6.32 0.29 11.96
CA ILE A 19 5.98 -0.71 10.96
C ILE A 19 5.22 -0.04 9.82
N ALA A 20 5.69 -0.19 8.60
CA ALA A 20 4.98 0.25 7.41
C ALA A 20 4.35 -0.96 6.69
N LEU A 21 3.05 -0.93 6.48
CA LEU A 21 2.32 -1.92 5.70
C LEU A 21 2.24 -1.48 4.25
N ILE A 22 2.85 -2.25 3.35
CA ILE A 22 2.82 -2.02 1.91
C ILE A 22 2.13 -3.16 1.18
N GLY A 23 1.69 -2.92 -0.03
CA GLY A 23 1.00 -3.90 -0.88
C GLY A 23 -0.16 -3.30 -1.66
N MET A 24 -0.81 -4.10 -2.47
CA MET A 24 -1.90 -3.66 -3.34
C MET A 24 -3.06 -3.03 -2.58
N SER A 25 -3.79 -2.14 -3.24
CA SER A 25 -5.07 -1.65 -2.69
C SER A 25 -6.02 -2.84 -2.44
N ASN A 26 -6.82 -2.77 -1.38
CA ASN A 26 -7.78 -3.83 -0.98
C ASN A 26 -7.14 -5.17 -0.59
N ILE A 27 -5.83 -5.23 -0.29
CA ILE A 27 -5.15 -6.46 0.12
C ILE A 27 -5.23 -6.74 1.64
N GLY A 28 -5.78 -5.80 2.41
CA GLY A 28 -5.95 -5.95 3.85
C GLY A 28 -5.05 -5.07 4.72
N LYS A 29 -4.30 -4.12 4.17
CA LYS A 29 -3.41 -3.22 4.93
C LYS A 29 -4.14 -2.47 6.02
N SER A 30 -5.18 -1.70 5.66
CA SER A 30 -5.95 -0.88 6.61
C SER A 30 -6.64 -1.74 7.67
N PHE A 31 -7.21 -2.89 7.27
CA PHE A 31 -7.80 -3.84 8.21
C PHE A 31 -6.78 -4.35 9.24
N THR A 32 -5.59 -4.70 8.78
CA THR A 32 -4.51 -5.18 9.64
C THR A 32 -3.98 -4.06 10.53
N GLY A 33 -3.73 -2.89 9.96
CA GLY A 33 -3.24 -1.72 10.68
C GLY A 33 -4.16 -1.33 11.84
N GLN A 34 -5.47 -1.26 11.61
CA GLN A 34 -6.46 -0.97 12.65
C GLN A 34 -6.48 -2.01 13.77
N ARG A 35 -6.44 -3.31 13.42
CA ARG A 35 -6.41 -4.39 14.41
C ARG A 35 -5.14 -4.37 15.25
N LEU A 36 -3.98 -4.15 14.62
CA LEU A 36 -2.70 -4.01 15.34
C LEU A 36 -2.70 -2.80 16.27
N ALA A 37 -3.18 -1.65 15.78
CA ALA A 37 -3.28 -0.44 16.58
C ALA A 37 -4.14 -0.64 17.82
N GLN A 38 -5.30 -1.26 17.66
CA GLN A 38 -6.23 -1.52 18.77
C GLN A 38 -5.68 -2.56 19.77
N SER A 39 -5.03 -3.62 19.29
CA SER A 39 -4.63 -4.75 20.14
C SER A 39 -3.26 -4.57 20.81
N PHE A 40 -2.37 -3.77 20.23
CA PHE A 40 -0.97 -3.62 20.67
C PHE A 40 -0.58 -2.16 20.93
N ASN A 41 -1.56 -1.28 21.06
CA ASN A 41 -1.34 0.14 21.40
C ASN A 41 -0.37 0.86 20.43
N PHE A 42 -0.48 0.59 19.12
CA PHE A 42 0.21 1.37 18.11
C PHE A 42 -0.61 2.62 17.74
N ASN A 43 0.08 3.70 17.44
CA ASN A 43 -0.50 4.80 16.68
C ASN A 43 -0.71 4.36 15.23
N LEU A 44 -1.81 4.75 14.61
CA LEU A 44 -2.10 4.45 13.20
C LEU A 44 -2.02 5.72 12.36
N LEU A 45 -1.17 5.70 11.35
CA LEU A 45 -1.06 6.73 10.32
C LEU A 45 -1.57 6.16 9.00
N GLU A 46 -2.59 6.79 8.43
CA GLU A 46 -3.20 6.39 7.16
C GLU A 46 -2.85 7.42 6.08
N VAL A 47 -2.00 7.04 5.12
CA VAL A 47 -1.55 7.96 4.06
C VAL A 47 -2.72 8.44 3.20
N ASP A 48 -3.68 7.57 2.88
CA ASP A 48 -4.90 7.94 2.16
C ASP A 48 -5.65 9.08 2.88
N LYS A 49 -5.74 9.02 4.21
CA LYS A 49 -6.39 10.06 5.02
C LYS A 49 -5.65 11.40 4.94
N ILE A 50 -4.33 11.37 5.01
CA ILE A 50 -3.50 12.58 4.89
C ILE A 50 -3.69 13.23 3.51
N ILE A 51 -3.77 12.43 2.43
CA ILE A 51 -4.05 12.93 1.09
C ILE A 51 -5.39 13.68 1.06
N TRP A 52 -6.45 13.10 1.67
CA TRP A 52 -7.78 13.73 1.64
C TRP A 52 -7.88 14.98 2.51
N GLU A 53 -7.25 14.99 3.66
CA GLU A 53 -7.19 16.18 4.53
C GLU A 53 -6.48 17.32 3.81
N ASN A 54 -5.40 17.05 3.09
CA ASN A 54 -4.68 18.04 2.30
C ASN A 54 -5.46 18.55 1.08
N LEU A 55 -6.27 17.70 0.46
CA LEU A 55 -7.14 18.11 -0.65
C LEU A 55 -8.37 18.89 -0.20
N GLY A 56 -8.68 18.89 1.11
CA GLY A 56 -9.75 19.69 1.72
C GLY A 56 -11.17 19.28 1.37
N LYS A 57 -11.37 18.30 0.50
CA LYS A 57 -12.69 17.76 0.10
C LYS A 57 -12.54 16.43 -0.62
N GLY A 58 -13.60 15.61 -0.54
CA GLY A 58 -13.78 14.46 -1.39
C GLY A 58 -13.64 13.12 -0.69
N SER A 59 -13.96 12.10 -1.44
CA SER A 59 -13.84 10.70 -1.07
C SER A 59 -12.81 10.02 -2.00
N MET A 60 -12.45 8.78 -1.69
CA MET A 60 -11.66 7.94 -2.59
C MET A 60 -12.30 7.83 -3.97
N ALA A 61 -13.64 7.78 -4.04
CA ALA A 61 -14.37 7.73 -5.31
C ALA A 61 -14.20 9.05 -6.11
N ASP A 62 -14.24 10.21 -5.43
CA ASP A 62 -14.03 11.51 -6.09
C ASP A 62 -12.60 11.62 -6.62
N PHE A 63 -11.62 11.14 -5.88
CA PHE A 63 -10.23 11.13 -6.31
C PHE A 63 -10.01 10.18 -7.49
N ALA A 64 -10.62 8.99 -7.46
CA ALA A 64 -10.59 8.04 -8.58
C ALA A 64 -11.26 8.64 -9.84
N ALA A 65 -12.40 9.30 -9.68
CA ALA A 65 -13.10 9.97 -10.78
C ALA A 65 -12.26 11.14 -11.36
N TRP A 66 -11.60 11.92 -10.50
CA TRP A 66 -10.70 12.98 -10.94
C TRP A 66 -9.47 12.43 -11.66
N GLN A 67 -8.82 11.40 -11.12
CA GLN A 67 -7.66 10.79 -11.77
C GLN A 67 -8.05 10.15 -13.11
N GLY A 68 -9.19 9.50 -13.16
CA GLY A 68 -9.73 8.84 -14.35
C GLY A 68 -9.01 7.55 -14.70
N GLN A 69 -9.28 7.07 -15.90
CA GLN A 69 -8.77 5.80 -16.44
C GLN A 69 -7.56 6.04 -17.36
N PRO A 70 -6.68 5.05 -17.56
CA PRO A 70 -5.45 5.20 -18.34
C PRO A 70 -5.67 5.60 -19.80
N TYR A 71 -6.83 5.31 -20.35
CA TYR A 71 -7.26 5.73 -21.70
C TYR A 71 -7.90 7.13 -21.74
N SER A 72 -8.12 7.78 -20.61
CA SER A 72 -8.77 9.08 -20.54
C SER A 72 -7.81 10.20 -20.94
N LYS A 73 -8.29 11.17 -21.71
CA LYS A 73 -7.51 12.36 -22.08
C LYS A 73 -6.95 13.05 -20.83
N GLY A 74 -5.65 13.36 -20.81
CA GLY A 74 -4.97 14.04 -19.70
C GLY A 74 -4.72 13.13 -18.49
N TYR A 75 -4.87 11.80 -18.63
CA TYR A 75 -4.59 10.86 -17.54
C TYR A 75 -3.14 10.95 -17.05
N ALA A 76 -2.15 11.01 -17.97
CA ALA A 76 -0.73 11.05 -17.60
C ALA A 76 -0.38 12.23 -16.67
N GLU A 77 -0.98 13.41 -16.91
CA GLU A 77 -0.78 14.59 -16.07
C GLU A 77 -1.42 14.40 -14.67
N ARG A 78 -2.62 13.82 -14.61
CA ARG A 78 -3.30 13.53 -13.35
C ARG A 78 -2.62 12.41 -12.59
N GLU A 79 -2.11 11.39 -13.27
CA GLU A 79 -1.27 10.35 -12.67
C GLU A 79 -0.01 10.94 -12.02
N ALA A 80 0.71 11.80 -12.74
CA ALA A 80 1.88 12.48 -12.20
C ALA A 80 1.53 13.32 -10.95
N LYS A 81 0.39 14.04 -10.99
CA LYS A 81 -0.10 14.80 -9.84
C LYS A 81 -0.46 13.89 -8.67
N SER A 82 -1.09 12.73 -8.92
CA SER A 82 -1.39 11.73 -7.88
C SER A 82 -0.12 11.24 -7.19
N ILE A 83 0.94 10.95 -7.95
CA ILE A 83 2.24 10.52 -7.41
C ILE A 83 2.85 11.63 -6.54
N THR A 84 2.74 12.89 -6.93
CA THR A 84 3.22 14.03 -6.13
C THR A 84 2.47 14.10 -4.80
N LEU A 85 1.14 14.07 -4.83
CA LEU A 85 0.30 14.12 -3.62
C LEU A 85 0.60 12.95 -2.67
N GLU A 86 0.80 11.77 -3.22
CA GLU A 86 1.16 10.58 -2.45
C GLU A 86 2.54 10.70 -1.83
N THR A 87 3.52 11.24 -2.58
CA THR A 87 4.87 11.50 -2.07
C THR A 87 4.82 12.48 -0.90
N GLU A 88 4.15 13.61 -1.06
CA GLU A 88 3.99 14.64 -0.02
C GLU A 88 3.29 14.08 1.24
N ALA A 89 2.21 13.33 1.07
CA ALA A 89 1.49 12.71 2.18
C ALA A 89 2.31 11.63 2.90
N THR A 90 3.05 10.81 2.14
CA THR A 90 3.94 9.80 2.72
C THR A 90 5.07 10.47 3.49
N ASP A 91 5.70 11.51 2.95
CA ASP A 91 6.75 12.26 3.64
C ASP A 91 6.25 12.93 4.92
N ALA A 92 5.03 13.47 4.90
CA ALA A 92 4.40 14.04 6.09
C ALA A 92 4.16 12.97 7.17
N ALA A 93 3.75 11.75 6.77
CA ALA A 93 3.59 10.62 7.69
C ALA A 93 4.93 10.14 8.25
N LEU A 94 5.97 10.01 7.40
CA LEU A 94 7.31 9.59 7.81
C LEU A 94 7.99 10.57 8.78
N ALA A 95 7.60 11.84 8.76
CA ALA A 95 8.13 12.87 9.65
C ALA A 95 7.53 12.79 11.07
N GLN A 96 6.43 12.07 11.27
CA GLN A 96 5.82 11.93 12.59
C GLN A 96 6.59 10.95 13.47
N ASN A 97 6.72 11.29 14.74
CA ASN A 97 7.35 10.44 15.76
C ASN A 97 6.43 10.29 16.97
N ASN A 98 5.54 9.29 16.90
CA ASN A 98 4.48 9.09 17.87
C ASN A 98 4.63 7.79 18.68
N GLY A 99 5.86 7.32 18.88
CA GLY A 99 6.11 6.04 19.54
C GLY A 99 5.88 4.84 18.61
N ASN A 100 5.38 3.73 19.16
CA ASN A 100 5.02 2.57 18.34
C ASN A 100 3.97 2.96 17.31
N THR A 101 4.29 2.82 16.04
CA THR A 101 3.46 3.34 14.95
C THR A 101 3.30 2.34 13.80
N ILE A 102 2.07 2.19 13.33
CA ILE A 102 1.74 1.52 12.07
C ILE A 102 1.48 2.59 11.01
N LEU A 103 2.18 2.52 9.89
CA LEU A 103 1.92 3.30 8.69
C LEU A 103 1.16 2.44 7.68
N ASP A 104 -0.11 2.76 7.45
CA ASP A 104 -0.90 2.20 6.36
C ASP A 104 -0.65 3.02 5.10
N THR A 105 0.15 2.47 4.17
CA THR A 105 0.50 3.16 2.93
C THR A 105 -0.57 2.97 1.87
N THR A 106 -0.54 3.80 0.85
CA THR A 106 -1.33 3.58 -0.37
C THR A 106 -0.81 2.37 -1.15
N GLY A 107 -1.60 1.89 -2.12
CA GLY A 107 -1.16 0.84 -3.03
C GLY A 107 -0.10 1.30 -4.05
N SER A 108 0.22 2.58 -4.14
CA SER A 108 1.18 3.15 -5.08
C SER A 108 2.43 3.74 -4.43
N VAL A 109 2.66 3.46 -3.14
CA VAL A 109 3.85 3.92 -2.39
C VAL A 109 5.18 3.61 -3.10
N ILE A 110 5.23 2.54 -3.87
CA ILE A 110 6.36 2.17 -4.73
C ILE A 110 6.66 3.14 -5.88
N TYR A 111 5.76 4.09 -6.15
CA TYR A 111 5.94 5.13 -7.17
C TYR A 111 6.24 6.51 -6.58
N THR A 112 6.31 6.63 -5.26
CA THR A 112 6.76 7.85 -4.58
C THR A 112 8.21 8.18 -4.94
N SER A 113 8.70 9.34 -4.53
CA SER A 113 10.07 9.74 -4.83
C SER A 113 11.06 8.70 -4.29
N ARG A 114 12.22 8.61 -4.94
CA ARG A 114 13.31 7.75 -4.48
C ARG A 114 13.73 8.09 -3.04
N GLU A 115 13.78 9.36 -2.70
CA GLU A 115 14.11 9.83 -1.36
C GLU A 115 13.09 9.35 -0.33
N THR A 116 11.79 9.43 -0.64
CA THR A 116 10.71 8.92 0.22
C THR A 116 10.85 7.41 0.45
N GLN A 117 11.13 6.63 -0.61
CA GLN A 117 11.33 5.19 -0.51
C GLN A 117 12.58 4.83 0.30
N GLU A 118 13.69 5.56 0.13
CA GLU A 118 14.92 5.37 0.90
C GLU A 118 14.69 5.67 2.39
N ARG A 119 13.96 6.74 2.73
CA ARG A 119 13.56 7.05 4.12
C ARG A 119 12.64 5.96 4.68
N LEU A 120 11.66 5.52 3.92
CA LEU A 120 10.77 4.44 4.33
C LEU A 120 11.57 3.17 4.67
N GLY A 121 12.45 2.72 3.77
CA GLY A 121 13.27 1.51 3.99
C GLY A 121 14.33 1.66 5.08
N LYS A 122 14.80 2.89 5.38
CA LYS A 122 15.79 3.15 6.42
C LYS A 122 15.19 3.24 7.81
N ASP A 123 14.07 3.94 7.95
CA ASP A 123 13.52 4.37 9.24
C ASP A 123 12.35 3.51 9.73
N TRP A 124 11.79 2.66 8.84
CA TRP A 124 10.62 1.82 9.10
C TRP A 124 10.90 0.35 8.81
N TYR A 125 10.31 -0.53 9.61
CA TYR A 125 10.27 -1.95 9.30
C TYR A 125 9.14 -2.20 8.30
N VAL A 126 9.50 -2.49 7.07
CA VAL A 126 8.56 -2.55 5.94
C VAL A 126 8.01 -3.96 5.77
N VAL A 127 6.71 -4.11 5.92
CA VAL A 127 5.98 -5.38 5.76
C VAL A 127 5.14 -5.34 4.49
N HIS A 128 5.44 -6.22 3.55
CA HIS A 128 4.64 -6.43 2.36
C HIS A 128 3.55 -7.47 2.61
N ILE A 129 2.29 -7.06 2.45
CA ILE A 129 1.16 -8.00 2.39
C ILE A 129 1.02 -8.45 0.94
N SER A 130 1.48 -9.67 0.66
CA SER A 130 1.49 -10.22 -0.70
C SER A 130 0.14 -10.80 -1.11
N ALA A 131 -0.23 -10.55 -2.37
CA ALA A 131 -1.43 -11.08 -2.98
C ALA A 131 -1.24 -12.54 -3.41
N THR A 132 -2.30 -13.33 -3.28
CA THR A 132 -2.40 -14.67 -3.86
C THR A 132 -3.08 -14.61 -5.23
N ASP A 133 -3.07 -15.72 -5.99
CA ASP A 133 -3.79 -15.81 -7.27
C ASP A 133 -5.28 -15.49 -7.10
N LYS A 134 -5.89 -15.93 -5.98
CA LYS A 134 -7.30 -15.61 -5.67
C LYS A 134 -7.52 -14.11 -5.46
N ASP A 135 -6.54 -13.41 -4.85
CA ASP A 135 -6.62 -11.96 -4.70
C ASP A 135 -6.51 -11.26 -6.04
N ILE A 136 -5.64 -11.72 -6.93
CA ILE A 136 -5.50 -11.15 -8.27
C ILE A 136 -6.83 -11.21 -9.03
N GLU A 137 -7.50 -12.36 -9.04
CA GLU A 137 -8.82 -12.50 -9.66
C GLU A 137 -9.88 -11.62 -8.99
N ARG A 138 -9.88 -11.54 -7.66
CA ARG A 138 -10.78 -10.66 -6.90
C ARG A 138 -10.53 -9.19 -7.20
N LEU A 139 -9.29 -8.75 -7.21
CA LEU A 139 -8.92 -7.36 -7.51
C LEU A 139 -9.29 -6.97 -8.93
N LYS A 140 -9.11 -7.88 -9.89
CA LYS A 140 -9.51 -7.70 -11.27
C LYS A 140 -11.04 -7.55 -11.42
N ALA A 141 -11.82 -8.38 -10.73
CA ALA A 141 -13.27 -8.27 -10.71
C ALA A 141 -13.74 -6.94 -10.10
N GLN A 142 -13.12 -6.51 -8.99
CA GLN A 142 -13.48 -5.30 -8.27
C GLN A 142 -13.04 -4.00 -8.96
N TYR A 143 -12.15 -4.06 -9.94
CA TYR A 143 -11.57 -2.87 -10.56
C TYR A 143 -12.64 -1.92 -11.14
N PHE A 144 -13.65 -2.45 -11.80
CA PHE A 144 -14.72 -1.65 -12.40
C PHE A 144 -15.91 -1.39 -11.46
N GLU A 145 -16.10 -2.24 -10.45
CA GLU A 145 -17.22 -2.10 -9.50
C GLU A 145 -16.94 -1.03 -8.44
N ASN A 146 -15.69 -0.97 -7.99
CA ASN A 146 -15.25 -0.03 -6.96
C ASN A 146 -13.94 0.65 -7.41
N PRO A 147 -13.99 1.55 -8.39
CA PRO A 147 -12.80 2.18 -8.95
C PRO A 147 -12.05 2.94 -7.86
N LYS A 148 -10.75 2.66 -7.77
CA LYS A 148 -9.80 3.42 -6.95
C LYS A 148 -8.80 4.12 -7.86
N PRO A 149 -8.18 5.22 -7.40
CA PRO A 149 -7.07 5.83 -8.12
C PRO A 149 -6.00 4.77 -8.32
N LEU A 150 -5.62 4.52 -9.56
CA LEU A 150 -4.61 3.53 -9.88
C LEU A 150 -3.54 4.15 -10.77
N ILE A 151 -2.28 3.95 -10.40
CA ILE A 151 -1.13 4.40 -11.17
C ILE A 151 -0.74 3.30 -12.14
N TRP A 152 -0.87 3.57 -13.44
CA TRP A 152 -0.61 2.59 -14.51
C TRP A 152 0.81 2.66 -15.04
N ARG A 153 1.42 3.85 -15.04
CA ARG A 153 2.72 4.09 -15.67
C ARG A 153 2.70 3.61 -17.13
N SER A 154 3.68 2.82 -17.52
CA SER A 154 3.80 2.24 -18.87
C SER A 154 3.05 0.91 -19.06
N HIS A 155 2.31 0.44 -18.04
CA HIS A 155 1.66 -0.87 -18.12
C HIS A 155 0.35 -0.88 -18.89
N PHE A 156 -0.22 0.28 -19.20
CA PHE A 156 -1.40 0.35 -20.07
C PHE A 156 -0.98 0.59 -21.51
N ASN A 157 -1.43 -0.28 -22.38
CA ASN A 157 -1.37 -0.12 -23.84
C ASN A 157 -2.64 -0.68 -24.46
N GLN A 158 -3.20 0.01 -25.45
CA GLN A 158 -4.40 -0.42 -26.15
C GLN A 158 -4.03 -0.85 -27.58
N THR A 159 -4.50 -2.01 -27.99
CA THR A 159 -4.28 -2.50 -29.35
C THR A 159 -5.37 -1.97 -30.30
N LYS A 160 -5.10 -2.03 -31.59
CA LYS A 160 -6.07 -1.59 -32.62
C LYS A 160 -7.35 -2.43 -32.52
N ASN A 161 -8.50 -1.76 -32.46
CA ASN A 161 -9.85 -2.36 -32.36
C ASN A 161 -10.16 -3.03 -30.99
N GLU A 162 -9.34 -2.83 -29.97
CA GLU A 162 -9.62 -3.27 -28.60
C GLU A 162 -10.49 -2.25 -27.89
N SER A 163 -11.49 -2.69 -27.12
CA SER A 163 -12.24 -1.78 -26.26
C SER A 163 -11.38 -1.33 -25.06
N ASP A 164 -11.68 -0.15 -24.51
CA ASP A 164 -11.00 0.39 -23.30
C ASP A 164 -11.03 -0.64 -22.16
N LYS A 165 -12.17 -1.27 -21.96
CA LYS A 165 -12.37 -2.28 -20.92
C LYS A 165 -11.51 -3.52 -21.15
N ASP A 166 -11.45 -4.03 -22.37
CA ASP A 166 -10.65 -5.21 -22.69
C ASP A 166 -9.15 -4.91 -22.54
N ALA A 167 -8.70 -3.73 -22.99
CA ALA A 167 -7.32 -3.29 -22.79
C ALA A 167 -6.94 -3.24 -21.31
N VAL A 168 -7.80 -2.66 -20.46
CA VAL A 168 -7.60 -2.64 -19.01
C VAL A 168 -7.53 -4.06 -18.46
N LEU A 169 -8.50 -4.92 -18.76
CA LEU A 169 -8.53 -6.30 -18.25
C LEU A 169 -7.32 -7.13 -18.67
N ARG A 170 -6.79 -6.87 -19.85
CA ARG A 170 -5.57 -7.53 -20.35
C ARG A 170 -4.30 -7.00 -19.69
N CYS A 171 -4.21 -5.69 -19.49
CA CYS A 171 -2.99 -5.06 -18.93
C CYS A 171 -2.92 -5.14 -17.40
N TYR A 172 -4.06 -5.29 -16.71
CA TYR A 172 -4.10 -5.21 -15.25
C TYR A 172 -3.29 -6.30 -14.53
N PRO A 173 -3.30 -7.58 -14.95
CA PRO A 173 -2.44 -8.61 -14.34
C PRO A 173 -0.94 -8.27 -14.43
N ASP A 174 -0.47 -7.74 -15.56
CA ASP A 174 0.92 -7.36 -15.75
C ASP A 174 1.32 -6.20 -14.82
N LEU A 175 0.43 -5.23 -14.64
CA LEU A 175 0.60 -4.16 -13.67
C LEU A 175 0.74 -4.71 -12.24
N LEU A 176 -0.15 -5.65 -11.85
CA LEU A 176 -0.10 -6.24 -10.51
C LEU A 176 1.18 -7.06 -10.30
N ALA A 177 1.60 -7.83 -11.30
CA ALA A 177 2.86 -8.59 -11.24
C ALA A 177 4.08 -7.69 -11.10
N SER A 178 4.16 -6.60 -11.86
CA SER A 178 5.23 -5.61 -11.73
C SER A 178 5.26 -4.98 -10.34
N ARG A 179 4.11 -4.58 -9.82
CA ARG A 179 4.02 -4.00 -8.47
C ARG A 179 4.46 -4.97 -7.38
N ALA A 180 4.10 -6.26 -7.50
CA ALA A 180 4.53 -7.28 -6.56
C ALA A 180 6.06 -7.36 -6.44
N LEU A 181 6.77 -7.27 -7.58
CA LEU A 181 8.23 -7.23 -7.61
C LEU A 181 8.79 -5.97 -6.93
N ASP A 182 8.16 -4.82 -7.11
CA ASP A 182 8.63 -3.57 -6.52
C ASP A 182 8.34 -3.51 -5.01
N TYR A 183 7.20 -4.04 -4.54
CA TYR A 183 6.96 -4.22 -3.10
C TYR A 183 8.00 -5.15 -2.47
N ALA A 184 8.31 -6.28 -3.12
CA ALA A 184 9.29 -7.25 -2.61
C ALA A 184 10.70 -6.63 -2.45
N LYS A 185 11.10 -5.71 -3.34
CA LYS A 185 12.39 -4.99 -3.23
C LYS A 185 12.44 -4.03 -2.05
N LEU A 186 11.29 -3.47 -1.66
CA LEU A 186 11.19 -2.47 -0.59
C LEU A 186 10.98 -3.12 0.78
N ALA A 187 10.47 -4.35 0.83
CA ALA A 187 10.06 -5.02 2.05
C ALA A 187 11.21 -5.65 2.83
N ASP A 188 11.15 -5.54 4.15
CA ASP A 188 11.98 -6.33 5.10
C ASP A 188 11.34 -7.68 5.40
N LYS A 189 10.01 -7.76 5.33
CA LYS A 189 9.21 -8.95 5.62
C LYS A 189 8.05 -9.08 4.65
N GLU A 190 7.73 -10.30 4.29
CA GLU A 190 6.53 -10.62 3.54
C GLU A 190 5.57 -11.47 4.36
N ILE A 191 4.28 -11.19 4.26
CA ILE A 191 3.20 -11.99 4.82
C ILE A 191 2.06 -12.11 3.81
N SER A 192 1.58 -13.32 3.59
CA SER A 192 0.49 -13.55 2.64
C SER A 192 -0.84 -13.00 3.13
N SER A 193 -1.62 -12.40 2.23
CA SER A 193 -3.01 -12.00 2.46
C SER A 193 -3.89 -13.12 3.00
N ASN A 194 -3.64 -14.36 2.61
CA ASN A 194 -4.34 -15.55 3.13
C ASN A 194 -4.19 -15.70 4.65
N ILE A 195 -3.09 -15.26 5.23
CA ILE A 195 -2.88 -15.27 6.68
C ILE A 195 -3.62 -14.08 7.31
N ILE A 196 -3.45 -12.91 6.73
CA ILE A 196 -4.01 -11.64 7.22
C ILE A 196 -5.54 -11.66 7.22
N LEU A 197 -6.15 -12.20 6.18
CA LEU A 197 -7.60 -12.21 5.96
C LEU A 197 -8.28 -13.49 6.48
N ASN A 198 -7.52 -14.45 7.02
CA ASN A 198 -8.10 -15.65 7.60
C ASN A 198 -8.75 -15.33 8.96
N PRO A 199 -10.08 -15.49 9.11
CA PRO A 199 -10.77 -15.19 10.36
C PRO A 199 -10.35 -16.09 11.55
N GLU A 200 -9.75 -17.25 11.28
CA GLU A 200 -9.27 -18.17 12.31
C GLU A 200 -7.87 -17.79 12.84
N VAL A 201 -7.15 -16.88 12.15
CA VAL A 201 -5.85 -16.40 12.60
C VAL A 201 -6.04 -15.21 13.53
N SER A 202 -5.60 -15.38 14.77
CA SER A 202 -5.68 -14.31 15.76
C SER A 202 -4.77 -13.14 15.42
N ILE A 203 -5.10 -11.94 15.93
CA ILE A 203 -4.23 -10.77 15.73
C ILE A 203 -2.89 -10.94 16.44
N GLN A 204 -2.83 -11.72 17.52
CA GLN A 204 -1.61 -12.10 18.21
C GLN A 204 -0.71 -12.95 17.31
N ASP A 205 -1.30 -13.94 16.61
CA ASP A 205 -0.55 -14.78 15.65
C ASP A 205 -0.06 -13.96 14.45
N ILE A 206 -0.86 -13.02 13.98
CA ILE A 206 -0.45 -12.08 12.93
C ILE A 206 0.75 -11.26 13.41
N PHE A 207 0.66 -10.63 14.59
CA PHE A 207 1.75 -9.83 15.13
C PHE A 207 3.04 -10.65 15.32
N GLU A 208 2.92 -11.89 15.81
CA GLU A 208 4.06 -12.79 15.96
C GLU A 208 4.73 -13.12 14.61
N ARG A 209 3.91 -13.30 13.55
CA ARG A 209 4.40 -13.56 12.18
C ARG A 209 5.03 -12.35 11.51
N LEU A 210 4.71 -11.13 11.95
CA LEU A 210 5.37 -9.92 11.47
C LEU A 210 6.81 -9.82 11.97
N LYS A 211 7.12 -10.40 13.12
CA LYS A 211 8.48 -10.36 13.67
C LYS A 211 9.49 -11.00 12.70
N PRO A 212 10.72 -10.49 12.66
CA PRO A 212 11.80 -11.16 11.93
C PRO A 212 11.95 -12.63 12.34
N THR A 213 12.29 -13.49 11.39
CA THR A 213 12.68 -14.89 11.68
C THR A 213 13.98 -14.91 12.46
N LEU A 214 14.12 -15.89 13.36
CA LEU A 214 15.34 -16.13 14.15
C LEU A 214 16.53 -16.39 13.24
#